data_6cce795a924d5798265f9f9aa550cbb5
#
_entry.id   6cce795a924d5798265f9f9aa550cbb5
#
_cell.length_a   1.000
_cell.length_b   1.000
_cell.length_c   1.000
_cell.angle_alpha   90.00
_cell.angle_beta   90.00
_cell.angle_gamma   90.00
#
_symmetry.space_group_name_H-M   'P 1'
#
loop_
_entity.id
_entity.type
_entity.pdbx_description
1 polymer ?
#
loop_
_entity_poly.entity_id
_entity_poly.type
_entity_poly.pdbx_seq_one_letter_code
_entity_poly.pdbx_strand_id
1 'polypeptide(L)'
;NALNSVIHLFTGIDALRQHVRQDVRIHGIISNGGKAPNVVPEFASADFMLRAKDSVYLQEVVEKVTKIAEGAALITGARLEIEPLYPFYQETVPNQVLARLFKRRSEDVGLELHPPLEKGFAASTDLGNVSQIVPTYSISYATSPVPVVFHTPAMTEVAKSDLAQERTLTAAKIIALAAADLLSTPELLAEAQADFAARTSKN
;
A
#
# COMPACT_ATOMS: atom_id res chain seq x y z
N ASN A 1 -7.67 -30.66 -15.72
CA ASN A 1 -6.68 -30.62 -14.63
C ASN A 1 -6.47 -29.19 -14.16
N ALA A 2 -7.14 -28.83 -13.05
CA ALA A 2 -7.09 -27.44 -12.55
C ALA A 2 -5.70 -26.98 -12.15
N LEU A 3 -4.82 -27.86 -11.66
CA LEU A 3 -3.44 -27.48 -11.31
C LEU A 3 -2.64 -27.06 -12.57
N ASN A 4 -2.89 -27.69 -13.72
CA ASN A 4 -2.20 -27.27 -14.95
C ASN A 4 -2.56 -25.83 -15.33
N SER A 5 -3.82 -25.39 -15.12
CA SER A 5 -4.20 -23.99 -15.33
C SER A 5 -3.38 -23.03 -14.46
N VAL A 6 -3.22 -23.36 -13.18
CA VAL A 6 -2.42 -22.58 -12.24
C VAL A 6 -0.94 -22.54 -12.68
N ILE A 7 -0.37 -23.66 -13.12
CA ILE A 7 1.01 -23.71 -13.64
C ILE A 7 1.16 -22.83 -14.89
N HIS A 8 0.22 -22.89 -15.83
CA HIS A 8 0.22 -21.99 -17.01
C HIS A 8 0.08 -20.54 -16.64
N LEU A 9 -0.74 -20.21 -15.62
CA LEU A 9 -0.85 -18.85 -15.07
C LEU A 9 0.52 -18.35 -14.57
N PHE A 10 1.21 -19.11 -13.74
CA PHE A 10 2.56 -18.75 -13.25
C PHE A 10 3.56 -18.55 -14.40
N THR A 11 3.58 -19.46 -15.37
CA THR A 11 4.46 -19.35 -16.55
C THR A 11 4.16 -18.08 -17.36
N GLY A 12 2.88 -17.77 -17.58
CA GLY A 12 2.45 -16.56 -18.28
C GLY A 12 2.83 -15.28 -17.53
N ILE A 13 2.69 -15.27 -16.21
CA ILE A 13 3.12 -14.15 -15.35
C ILE A 13 4.64 -13.98 -15.40
N ASP A 14 5.43 -15.06 -15.40
CA ASP A 14 6.89 -14.97 -15.50
C ASP A 14 7.32 -14.37 -16.86
N ALA A 15 6.64 -14.70 -17.94
CA ALA A 15 6.85 -14.06 -19.23
C ALA A 15 6.48 -12.56 -19.20
N LEU A 16 5.40 -12.18 -18.49
CA LEU A 16 4.96 -10.78 -18.35
C LEU A 16 5.99 -9.92 -17.59
N ARG A 17 6.74 -10.49 -16.64
CA ARG A 17 7.67 -9.73 -15.77
C ARG A 17 8.70 -8.90 -16.55
N GLN A 18 9.06 -9.32 -17.75
CA GLN A 18 9.98 -8.57 -18.62
C GLN A 18 9.34 -7.37 -19.33
N HIS A 19 8.00 -7.29 -19.32
CA HIS A 19 7.21 -6.32 -20.08
C HIS A 19 6.40 -5.37 -19.18
N VAL A 20 6.76 -5.27 -17.92
CA VAL A 20 6.18 -4.32 -16.95
C VAL A 20 7.26 -3.35 -16.45
N ARG A 21 6.84 -2.21 -15.89
CA ARG A 21 7.76 -1.23 -15.31
C ARG A 21 8.59 -1.86 -14.18
N GLN A 22 9.78 -1.32 -13.93
CA GLN A 22 10.71 -1.84 -12.91
C GLN A 22 10.19 -1.75 -11.48
N ASP A 23 9.27 -0.83 -11.20
CA ASP A 23 8.62 -0.67 -9.89
C ASP A 23 7.52 -1.69 -9.62
N VAL A 24 7.05 -2.43 -10.64
CA VAL A 24 6.04 -3.47 -10.47
C VAL A 24 6.59 -4.66 -9.69
N ARG A 25 5.77 -5.16 -8.78
CA ARG A 25 6.02 -6.43 -8.09
C ARG A 25 4.78 -7.31 -8.23
N ILE A 26 5.00 -8.54 -8.66
CA ILE A 26 3.96 -9.57 -8.78
C ILE A 26 4.42 -10.75 -7.93
N HIS A 27 3.80 -10.93 -6.78
CA HIS A 27 4.04 -12.07 -5.89
C HIS A 27 2.87 -13.04 -5.98
N GLY A 28 3.16 -14.33 -5.95
CA GLY A 28 2.10 -15.33 -5.99
C GLY A 28 2.50 -16.62 -5.30
N ILE A 29 1.50 -17.31 -4.80
CA ILE A 29 1.61 -18.67 -4.25
C ILE A 29 0.51 -19.56 -4.84
N ILE A 30 0.76 -20.86 -4.91
CA ILE A 30 -0.29 -21.86 -5.12
C ILE A 30 -0.88 -22.16 -3.76
N SER A 31 -2.12 -21.71 -3.54
CA SER A 31 -2.84 -21.92 -2.26
C SER A 31 -3.50 -23.30 -2.19
N ASN A 32 -3.84 -23.91 -3.34
CA ASN A 32 -4.28 -25.28 -3.42
C ASN A 32 -3.82 -25.93 -4.74
N GLY A 33 -3.05 -27.00 -4.67
CA GLY A 33 -2.53 -27.74 -5.82
C GLY A 33 -3.10 -29.15 -5.99
N GLY A 34 -4.10 -29.54 -5.18
CA GLY A 34 -4.69 -30.88 -5.19
C GLY A 34 -4.40 -31.69 -3.92
N LYS A 35 -4.83 -32.93 -3.88
CA LYS A 35 -4.81 -33.79 -2.66
C LYS A 35 -3.75 -34.89 -2.70
N ALA A 36 -3.47 -35.47 -3.85
CA ALA A 36 -2.51 -36.56 -3.99
C ALA A 36 -1.91 -36.58 -5.42
N PRO A 37 -0.67 -37.05 -5.60
CA PRO A 37 0.03 -36.98 -6.89
C PRO A 37 -0.60 -37.86 -7.98
N ASN A 38 -1.34 -38.90 -7.61
CA ASN A 38 -2.03 -39.82 -8.50
C ASN A 38 -3.51 -39.45 -8.75
N VAL A 39 -3.97 -38.32 -8.26
CA VAL A 39 -5.35 -37.81 -8.43
C VAL A 39 -5.31 -36.52 -9.21
N VAL A 40 -5.95 -36.45 -10.39
CA VAL A 40 -6.08 -35.25 -11.19
C VAL A 40 -6.91 -34.20 -10.41
N PRO A 41 -6.36 -33.02 -10.11
CA PRO A 41 -7.08 -31.99 -9.36
C PRO A 41 -8.30 -31.45 -10.12
N GLU A 42 -9.48 -31.54 -9.55
CA GLU A 42 -10.70 -30.91 -10.03
C GLU A 42 -10.76 -29.42 -9.71
N PHE A 43 -10.04 -29.01 -8.65
CA PHE A 43 -9.91 -27.62 -8.18
C PHE A 43 -8.46 -27.33 -7.84
N ALA A 44 -8.02 -26.13 -8.19
CA ALA A 44 -6.76 -25.54 -7.74
C ALA A 44 -6.94 -24.03 -7.58
N SER A 45 -6.17 -23.43 -6.70
CA SER A 45 -6.19 -21.98 -6.48
C SER A 45 -4.78 -21.41 -6.31
N ALA A 46 -4.65 -20.13 -6.65
CA ALA A 46 -3.43 -19.35 -6.46
C ALA A 46 -3.79 -17.95 -6.02
N ASP A 47 -3.00 -17.39 -5.10
CA ASP A 47 -3.16 -16.04 -4.60
C ASP A 47 -2.04 -15.16 -5.13
N PHE A 48 -2.40 -13.98 -5.65
CA PHE A 48 -1.43 -13.03 -6.19
C PHE A 48 -1.58 -11.67 -5.52
N MET A 49 -0.43 -11.03 -5.23
CA MET A 49 -0.34 -9.66 -4.81
C MET A 49 0.42 -8.85 -5.87
N LEU A 50 -0.28 -7.87 -6.44
CA LEU A 50 0.24 -6.97 -7.46
C LEU A 50 0.53 -5.61 -6.84
N ARG A 51 1.66 -5.02 -7.16
CA ARG A 51 2.05 -3.68 -6.70
C ARG A 51 2.65 -2.88 -7.82
N ALA A 52 2.27 -1.62 -7.93
CA ALA A 52 2.90 -0.61 -8.77
C ALA A 52 2.95 0.73 -8.04
N LYS A 53 3.66 1.70 -8.58
CA LYS A 53 3.87 3.00 -7.95
C LYS A 53 2.64 3.89 -8.03
N ASP A 54 1.85 3.75 -9.10
CA ASP A 54 0.61 4.48 -9.35
C ASP A 54 -0.55 3.51 -9.64
N SER A 55 -1.74 3.92 -9.25
CA SER A 55 -2.96 3.11 -9.34
C SER A 55 -3.42 2.88 -10.77
N VAL A 56 -3.21 3.83 -11.67
CA VAL A 56 -3.59 3.72 -13.08
C VAL A 56 -2.81 2.59 -13.74
N TYR A 57 -1.48 2.59 -13.58
CA TYR A 57 -0.67 1.53 -14.13
C TYR A 57 -0.87 0.18 -13.41
N LEU A 58 -1.16 0.20 -12.10
CA LEU A 58 -1.52 -1.03 -11.41
C LEU A 58 -2.76 -1.68 -12.01
N GLN A 59 -3.77 -0.90 -12.39
CA GLN A 59 -4.96 -1.42 -13.06
C GLN A 59 -4.62 -2.07 -14.41
N GLU A 60 -3.73 -1.49 -15.21
CA GLU A 60 -3.24 -2.11 -16.44
C GLU A 60 -2.53 -3.46 -16.18
N VAL A 61 -1.75 -3.56 -15.10
CA VAL A 61 -1.08 -4.80 -14.70
C VAL A 61 -2.09 -5.86 -14.28
N VAL A 62 -3.12 -5.47 -13.53
CA VAL A 62 -4.23 -6.36 -13.13
C VAL A 62 -4.92 -6.93 -14.37
N GLU A 63 -5.24 -6.08 -15.36
CA GLU A 63 -5.86 -6.52 -16.61
C GLU A 63 -4.98 -7.51 -17.40
N LYS A 64 -3.66 -7.26 -17.45
CA LYS A 64 -2.71 -8.19 -18.12
C LYS A 64 -2.68 -9.53 -17.41
N VAL A 65 -2.63 -9.56 -16.08
CA VAL A 65 -2.63 -10.80 -15.28
C VAL A 65 -3.97 -11.54 -15.43
N THR A 66 -5.08 -10.82 -15.46
CA THR A 66 -6.41 -11.38 -15.71
C THR A 66 -6.47 -12.08 -17.07
N LYS A 67 -5.99 -11.44 -18.14
CA LYS A 67 -5.93 -12.05 -19.50
C LYS A 67 -5.04 -13.30 -19.54
N ILE A 68 -3.94 -13.32 -18.78
CA ILE A 68 -3.09 -14.51 -18.64
C ILE A 68 -3.88 -15.64 -17.94
N ALA A 69 -4.63 -15.32 -16.89
CA ALA A 69 -5.46 -16.31 -16.20
C ALA A 69 -6.57 -16.87 -17.11
N GLU A 70 -7.23 -16.05 -17.90
CA GLU A 70 -8.21 -16.45 -18.92
C GLU A 70 -7.56 -17.36 -19.98
N GLY A 71 -6.38 -17.02 -20.49
CA GLY A 71 -5.62 -17.85 -21.41
C GLY A 71 -5.21 -19.20 -20.81
N ALA A 72 -4.77 -19.21 -19.57
CA ALA A 72 -4.42 -20.44 -18.85
C ALA A 72 -5.62 -21.40 -18.65
N ALA A 73 -6.78 -20.81 -18.32
CA ALA A 73 -8.03 -21.55 -18.23
C ALA A 73 -8.46 -22.12 -19.59
N LEU A 74 -8.36 -21.32 -20.66
CA LEU A 74 -8.71 -21.75 -22.02
C LEU A 74 -7.84 -22.92 -22.51
N ILE A 75 -6.51 -22.87 -22.28
CA ILE A 75 -5.58 -23.93 -22.67
C ILE A 75 -5.97 -25.27 -22.05
N THR A 76 -6.48 -25.26 -20.82
CA THR A 76 -6.77 -26.50 -20.05
C THR A 76 -8.23 -26.89 -20.05
N GLY A 77 -9.11 -26.04 -20.57
CA GLY A 77 -10.57 -26.22 -20.50
C GLY A 77 -11.17 -26.07 -19.09
N ALA A 78 -10.45 -25.40 -18.18
CA ALA A 78 -10.92 -25.15 -16.83
C ALA A 78 -11.86 -23.95 -16.77
N ARG A 79 -12.77 -23.93 -15.79
CA ARG A 79 -13.54 -22.74 -15.42
C ARG A 79 -12.68 -21.84 -14.53
N LEU A 80 -12.61 -20.54 -14.84
CA LEU A 80 -11.89 -19.56 -14.06
C LEU A 80 -12.88 -18.76 -13.19
N GLU A 81 -12.49 -18.56 -11.94
CA GLU A 81 -13.10 -17.59 -11.03
C GLU A 81 -11.99 -16.71 -10.47
N ILE A 82 -12.22 -15.39 -10.43
CA ILE A 82 -11.26 -14.41 -9.90
C ILE A 82 -11.98 -13.60 -8.84
N GLU A 83 -11.40 -13.54 -7.65
CA GLU A 83 -11.93 -12.77 -6.53
C GLU A 83 -10.82 -11.85 -5.97
N PRO A 84 -11.13 -10.58 -5.68
CA PRO A 84 -10.18 -9.71 -5.00
C PRO A 84 -10.01 -10.14 -3.54
N LEU A 85 -8.78 -10.43 -3.11
CA LEU A 85 -8.45 -10.77 -1.73
C LEU A 85 -8.49 -9.56 -0.78
N TYR A 86 -8.21 -8.37 -1.31
CA TYR A 86 -8.11 -7.12 -0.57
C TYR A 86 -8.69 -5.97 -1.38
N PRO A 87 -9.13 -4.89 -0.73
CA PRO A 87 -9.47 -3.65 -1.41
C PRO A 87 -8.29 -3.13 -2.26
N PHE A 88 -8.62 -2.46 -3.35
CA PHE A 88 -7.62 -1.82 -4.20
C PHE A 88 -7.06 -0.58 -3.48
N TYR A 89 -5.77 -0.60 -3.13
CA TYR A 89 -5.08 0.50 -2.49
C TYR A 89 -4.47 1.43 -3.55
N GLN A 90 -4.75 2.71 -3.39
CA GLN A 90 -4.22 3.77 -4.24
C GLN A 90 -2.94 4.36 -3.64
N GLU A 91 -2.14 5.04 -4.45
CA GLU A 91 -1.00 5.81 -4.00
C GLU A 91 -1.42 6.97 -3.11
N THR A 92 -0.56 7.33 -2.16
CA THR A 92 -0.81 8.49 -1.29
C THR A 92 -0.50 9.79 -2.02
N VAL A 93 -1.41 10.76 -1.94
CA VAL A 93 -1.25 12.15 -2.41
C VAL A 93 -1.06 13.05 -1.19
N PRO A 94 0.18 13.30 -0.74
CA PRO A 94 0.41 14.08 0.47
C PRO A 94 0.12 15.57 0.23
N ASN A 95 -0.68 16.16 1.11
CA ASN A 95 -0.98 17.59 1.09
C ASN A 95 0.19 18.40 1.62
N GLN A 96 0.68 19.38 0.83
CA GLN A 96 1.89 20.13 1.17
C GLN A 96 1.63 21.23 2.21
N VAL A 97 0.42 21.73 2.31
CA VAL A 97 0.04 22.70 3.35
C VAL A 97 0.03 22.00 4.70
N LEU A 98 -0.59 20.82 4.77
CA LEU A 98 -0.57 20.00 5.97
C LEU A 98 0.86 19.55 6.33
N ALA A 99 1.69 19.19 5.35
CA ALA A 99 3.08 18.83 5.59
C ALA A 99 3.86 19.95 6.30
N ARG A 100 3.72 21.20 5.84
CA ARG A 100 4.33 22.38 6.49
C ARG A 100 3.77 22.63 7.88
N LEU A 101 2.46 22.48 8.05
CA LEU A 101 1.79 22.64 9.33
C LEU A 101 2.31 21.62 10.35
N PHE A 102 2.34 20.34 9.99
CA PHE A 102 2.84 19.27 10.86
C PHE A 102 4.32 19.45 11.22
N LYS A 103 5.14 19.88 10.25
CA LYS A 103 6.55 20.21 10.51
C LYS A 103 6.68 21.30 11.58
N ARG A 104 5.98 22.42 11.43
CA ARG A 104 5.97 23.52 12.41
C ARG A 104 5.53 23.02 13.79
N ARG A 105 4.44 22.26 13.87
CA ARG A 105 3.93 21.75 15.15
C ARG A 105 4.82 20.69 15.78
N SER A 106 5.59 19.95 14.98
CA SER A 106 6.61 19.04 15.53
C SER A 106 7.78 19.80 16.17
N GLU A 107 8.20 20.91 15.56
CA GLU A 107 9.24 21.79 16.11
C GLU A 107 8.79 22.43 17.44
N ASP A 108 7.52 22.85 17.57
CA ASP A 108 6.94 23.40 18.81
C ASP A 108 6.99 22.40 19.99
N VAL A 109 6.97 21.11 19.74
CA VAL A 109 7.09 20.06 20.77
C VAL A 109 8.49 19.45 20.87
N GLY A 110 9.47 20.05 20.22
CA GLY A 110 10.87 19.63 20.27
C GLY A 110 11.17 18.34 19.45
N LEU A 111 10.33 18.00 18.47
CA LEU A 111 10.54 16.87 17.58
C LEU A 111 10.93 17.36 16.18
N GLU A 112 12.08 16.95 15.69
CA GLU A 112 12.48 17.20 14.31
C GLU A 112 11.90 16.11 13.39
N LEU A 113 11.16 16.53 12.36
CA LEU A 113 10.70 15.65 11.30
C LEU A 113 11.74 15.60 10.18
N HIS A 114 12.22 14.41 9.89
CA HIS A 114 13.09 14.17 8.75
C HIS A 114 12.28 14.03 7.44
N PRO A 115 12.85 14.42 6.29
CA PRO A 115 12.22 14.18 5.00
C PRO A 115 12.00 12.67 4.77
N PRO A 116 11.02 12.28 3.94
CA PRO A 116 10.86 10.89 3.55
C PRO A 116 12.13 10.32 2.94
N LEU A 117 12.38 9.02 3.14
CA LEU A 117 13.53 8.35 2.52
C LEU A 117 13.44 8.47 1.00
N GLU A 118 14.55 8.83 0.34
CA GLU A 118 14.60 9.02 -1.13
C GLU A 118 14.12 7.79 -1.92
N LYS A 119 14.40 6.60 -1.42
CA LYS A 119 13.94 5.33 -2.04
C LYS A 119 12.48 4.98 -1.74
N GLY A 120 11.80 5.80 -0.94
CA GLY A 120 10.46 5.51 -0.46
C GLY A 120 10.41 4.31 0.50
N PHE A 121 9.30 4.14 1.18
CA PHE A 121 9.00 2.95 1.97
C PHE A 121 7.96 2.12 1.21
N ALA A 122 8.32 0.91 0.82
CA ALA A 122 7.45 0.03 0.02
C ALA A 122 6.37 -0.62 0.91
N ALA A 123 5.54 0.19 1.56
CA ALA A 123 4.38 -0.26 2.33
C ALA A 123 3.09 0.08 1.59
N SER A 124 2.03 -0.67 1.89
CA SER A 124 0.67 -0.39 1.43
C SER A 124 -0.18 0.03 2.61
N THR A 125 -1.04 1.02 2.39
CA THR A 125 -1.99 1.52 3.38
C THR A 125 -3.22 2.08 2.67
N ASP A 126 -4.38 1.95 3.28
CA ASP A 126 -5.64 2.56 2.85
C ASP A 126 -5.65 4.11 2.98
N LEU A 127 -4.64 4.68 3.66
CA LEU A 127 -4.44 6.13 3.68
C LEU A 127 -4.30 6.71 2.26
N GLY A 128 -3.77 5.92 1.31
CA GLY A 128 -3.76 6.29 -0.11
C GLY A 128 -5.16 6.63 -0.60
N ASN A 129 -6.12 5.75 -0.38
CA ASN A 129 -7.52 5.96 -0.78
C ASN A 129 -8.15 7.20 -0.13
N VAL A 130 -7.88 7.43 1.17
CA VAL A 130 -8.34 8.64 1.87
C VAL A 130 -7.74 9.89 1.24
N SER A 131 -6.46 9.86 0.88
CA SER A 131 -5.75 11.01 0.29
C SER A 131 -6.22 11.39 -1.12
N GLN A 132 -6.97 10.51 -1.79
CA GLN A 132 -7.63 10.82 -3.07
C GLN A 132 -8.97 11.57 -2.89
N ILE A 133 -9.51 11.63 -1.67
CA ILE A 133 -10.84 12.16 -1.39
C ILE A 133 -10.78 13.44 -0.55
N VAL A 134 -9.81 13.53 0.35
CA VAL A 134 -9.65 14.69 1.26
C VAL A 134 -8.18 15.06 1.43
N PRO A 135 -7.87 16.33 1.75
CA PRO A 135 -6.52 16.74 2.12
C PRO A 135 -5.96 15.86 3.23
N THR A 136 -4.85 15.17 2.96
CA THR A 136 -4.31 14.17 3.88
C THR A 136 -2.80 14.33 4.03
N TYR A 137 -2.32 14.13 5.25
CA TYR A 137 -0.91 14.00 5.57
C TYR A 137 -0.73 13.04 6.74
N SER A 138 0.35 12.29 6.74
CA SER A 138 0.72 11.41 7.86
C SER A 138 2.16 11.63 8.27
N ILE A 139 2.43 11.48 9.56
CA ILE A 139 3.78 11.47 10.12
C ILE A 139 4.12 10.05 10.57
N SER A 140 5.38 9.69 10.42
CA SER A 140 5.93 8.47 11.00
C SER A 140 6.94 8.85 12.07
N TYR A 141 6.97 8.12 13.16
CA TYR A 141 7.92 8.34 14.25
C TYR A 141 8.58 7.03 14.69
N ALA A 142 9.83 7.15 15.14
CA ALA A 142 10.57 6.00 15.62
C ALA A 142 10.08 5.59 17.01
N THR A 143 9.75 4.32 17.17
CA THR A 143 9.37 3.69 18.46
C THR A 143 10.52 2.96 19.12
N SER A 144 11.69 2.93 18.48
CA SER A 144 12.92 2.30 18.95
C SER A 144 14.14 3.16 18.60
N PRO A 145 15.20 3.18 19.42
CA PRO A 145 16.47 3.83 19.09
C PRO A 145 17.27 3.10 17.99
N VAL A 146 16.89 1.87 17.67
CA VAL A 146 17.51 1.03 16.64
C VAL A 146 16.44 0.53 15.66
N PRO A 147 16.80 0.26 14.40
CA PRO A 147 15.86 -0.31 13.44
C PRO A 147 15.31 -1.68 13.91
N VAL A 148 14.01 -1.85 13.81
CA VAL A 148 13.31 -3.11 14.13
C VAL A 148 12.49 -3.53 12.90
N VAL A 149 12.56 -4.82 12.57
CA VAL A 149 11.82 -5.36 11.42
C VAL A 149 10.32 -5.39 11.75
N PHE A 150 9.49 -4.79 10.87
CA PHE A 150 8.04 -4.81 11.00
C PHE A 150 7.48 -6.24 10.91
N HIS A 151 6.30 -6.47 11.51
CA HIS A 151 5.60 -7.75 11.51
C HIS A 151 6.37 -8.89 12.19
N THR A 152 7.16 -8.56 13.22
CA THR A 152 7.89 -9.54 14.04
C THR A 152 7.51 -9.43 15.52
N PRO A 153 7.73 -10.48 16.33
CA PRO A 153 7.55 -10.39 17.78
C PRO A 153 8.39 -9.27 18.43
N ALA A 154 9.58 -8.99 17.90
CA ALA A 154 10.41 -7.88 18.38
C ALA A 154 9.70 -6.52 18.21
N MET A 155 8.95 -6.30 17.15
CA MET A 155 8.17 -5.07 16.97
C MET A 155 7.04 -4.97 18.00
N THR A 156 6.43 -6.08 18.41
CA THR A 156 5.42 -6.10 19.48
C THR A 156 6.01 -5.66 20.82
N GLU A 157 7.22 -6.14 21.16
CA GLU A 157 7.92 -5.74 22.37
C GLU A 157 8.27 -4.24 22.35
N VAL A 158 8.76 -3.74 21.22
CA VAL A 158 9.07 -2.30 21.06
C VAL A 158 7.84 -1.44 21.19
N ALA A 159 6.71 -1.84 20.60
CA ALA A 159 5.47 -1.04 20.57
C ALA A 159 4.90 -0.77 21.98
N LYS A 160 5.19 -1.61 22.97
CA LYS A 160 4.77 -1.42 24.38
C LYS A 160 5.79 -0.70 25.27
N SER A 161 6.94 -0.32 24.72
CA SER A 161 8.02 0.35 25.48
C SER A 161 7.62 1.77 25.92
N ASP A 162 8.23 2.28 26.98
CA ASP A 162 8.03 3.66 27.45
C ASP A 162 8.36 4.68 26.35
N LEU A 163 9.42 4.45 25.56
CA LEU A 163 9.75 5.30 24.42
C LEU A 163 8.65 5.33 23.37
N ALA A 164 8.06 4.18 23.04
CA ALA A 164 6.96 4.12 22.07
C ALA A 164 5.74 4.88 22.58
N GLN A 165 5.42 4.75 23.88
CA GLN A 165 4.31 5.49 24.51
C GLN A 165 4.56 7.00 24.52
N GLU A 166 5.77 7.44 24.92
CA GLU A 166 6.16 8.86 24.88
C GLU A 166 6.04 9.44 23.47
N ARG A 167 6.55 8.72 22.45
CA ARG A 167 6.49 9.15 21.04
C ARG A 167 5.06 9.18 20.51
N THR A 168 4.22 8.23 20.92
CA THR A 168 2.79 8.22 20.58
C THR A 168 2.07 9.45 21.13
N LEU A 169 2.32 9.79 22.41
CA LEU A 169 1.75 11.00 23.02
C LEU A 169 2.25 12.29 22.34
N THR A 170 3.52 12.32 21.96
CA THR A 170 4.10 13.44 21.20
C THR A 170 3.43 13.58 19.83
N ALA A 171 3.25 12.47 19.10
CA ALA A 171 2.53 12.49 17.83
C ALA A 171 1.08 12.94 17.98
N ALA A 172 0.38 12.48 19.04
CA ALA A 172 -0.99 12.91 19.34
C ALA A 172 -1.07 14.41 19.62
N LYS A 173 -0.10 15.00 20.33
CA LYS A 173 -0.01 16.46 20.56
C LYS A 173 0.15 17.22 19.24
N ILE A 174 1.03 16.75 18.34
CA ILE A 174 1.24 17.39 17.03
C ILE A 174 -0.08 17.39 16.23
N ILE A 175 -0.78 16.26 16.19
CA ILE A 175 -2.05 16.13 15.48
C ILE A 175 -3.10 17.08 16.09
N ALA A 176 -3.21 17.15 17.41
CA ALA A 176 -4.15 18.02 18.09
C ALA A 176 -3.87 19.51 17.84
N LEU A 177 -2.59 19.92 17.88
CA LEU A 177 -2.19 21.30 17.58
C LEU A 177 -2.49 21.66 16.11
N ALA A 178 -2.17 20.76 15.17
CA ALA A 178 -2.48 20.98 13.76
C ALA A 178 -4.01 21.06 13.51
N ALA A 179 -4.80 20.22 14.18
CA ALA A 179 -6.25 20.29 14.10
C ALA A 179 -6.80 21.61 14.67
N ALA A 180 -6.27 22.07 15.81
CA ALA A 180 -6.65 23.36 16.39
C ALA A 180 -6.37 24.53 15.44
N ASP A 181 -5.23 24.54 14.75
CA ASP A 181 -4.91 25.56 13.74
C ASP A 181 -5.91 25.56 12.59
N LEU A 182 -6.21 24.38 12.04
CA LEU A 182 -7.15 24.26 10.92
C LEU A 182 -8.56 24.70 11.30
N LEU A 183 -8.99 24.45 12.56
CA LEU A 183 -10.31 24.86 13.05
C LEU A 183 -10.38 26.35 13.37
N SER A 184 -9.25 26.97 13.76
CA SER A 184 -9.19 28.39 14.14
C SER A 184 -8.78 29.32 13.02
N THR A 185 -8.28 28.80 11.89
CA THR A 185 -7.73 29.60 10.77
C THR A 185 -8.36 29.15 9.45
N PRO A 186 -9.53 29.71 9.06
CA PRO A 186 -10.22 29.34 7.82
C PRO A 186 -9.38 29.45 6.56
N GLU A 187 -8.45 30.41 6.53
CA GLU A 187 -7.54 30.63 5.40
C GLU A 187 -6.60 29.41 5.21
N LEU A 188 -6.08 28.85 6.30
CA LEU A 188 -5.22 27.67 6.26
C LEU A 188 -5.98 26.44 5.75
N LEU A 189 -7.23 26.29 6.14
CA LEU A 189 -8.09 25.21 5.62
C LEU A 189 -8.35 25.40 4.12
N ALA A 190 -8.62 26.63 3.68
CA ALA A 190 -8.83 26.93 2.26
C ALA A 190 -7.57 26.66 1.42
N GLU A 191 -6.38 27.01 1.94
CA GLU A 191 -5.10 26.67 1.29
C GLU A 191 -4.90 25.15 1.16
N ALA A 192 -5.21 24.38 2.20
CA ALA A 192 -5.10 22.92 2.17
C ALA A 192 -6.06 22.29 1.13
N GLN A 193 -7.28 22.82 1.04
CA GLN A 193 -8.27 22.40 0.03
C GLN A 193 -7.80 22.75 -1.40
N ALA A 194 -7.20 23.92 -1.60
CA ALA A 194 -6.68 24.33 -2.90
C ALA A 194 -5.49 23.46 -3.35
N ASP A 195 -4.54 23.16 -2.44
CA ASP A 195 -3.42 22.24 -2.74
C ASP A 195 -3.93 20.84 -3.08
N PHE A 196 -4.93 20.35 -2.37
CA PHE A 196 -5.57 19.07 -2.66
C PHE A 196 -6.20 19.06 -4.06
N ALA A 197 -7.03 20.04 -4.38
CA ALA A 197 -7.66 20.15 -5.68
C ALA A 197 -6.64 20.19 -6.83
N ALA A 198 -5.54 20.97 -6.66
CA ALA A 198 -4.49 21.08 -7.66
C ALA A 198 -3.73 19.77 -7.92
N ARG A 199 -3.66 18.88 -6.92
CA ARG A 199 -2.93 17.59 -7.01
C ARG A 199 -3.80 16.46 -7.50
N THR A 200 -5.09 16.45 -7.17
CA THR A 200 -6.04 15.40 -7.56
C THR A 200 -6.73 15.66 -8.90
N SER A 201 -6.73 16.90 -9.40
CA SER A 201 -7.32 17.27 -10.72
C SER A 201 -6.50 16.77 -11.92
N LYS A 202 -5.37 16.08 -11.73
CA LYS A 202 -4.50 15.59 -12.81
C LYS A 202 -4.68 14.10 -13.11
N ASN A 203 -5.64 13.46 -12.47
CA ASN A 203 -5.95 12.03 -12.70
C ASN A 203 -7.24 11.86 -13.50
#